data_298e489e1c42fa7593c3f81bd7d9c148
#
_entry.id   298e489e1c42fa7593c3f81bd7d9c148
#
_cell.length_a   1.000
_cell.length_b   1.000
_cell.length_c   1.000
_cell.angle_alpha   90.00
_cell.angle_beta   90.00
_cell.angle_gamma   90.00
#
_symmetry.space_group_name_H-M   'P 1'
#
loop_
_entity.id
_entity.type
_entity.pdbx_description
1 polymer ?
#
loop_
_entity_poly.entity_id
_entity_poly.type
_entity_poly.pdbx_seq_one_letter_code
_entity_poly.pdbx_strand_id
1 'polypeptide(L)'
;MITLKSMSHRVVQKAKASPPLPIRGGLNPSRVILPRDAEPIPAGDFVEHLISSQRHRHPLDNARVLQERFDAGEVVNLWGRPYAPADIVQPGEDIWFYRMPAAERPIPYEILIIHEDEDLLVVDKPPYLATMPRGRHITETALVKMRVLTGHQELTPAHRLDRLTSGVLVMVKRPELRGMYQTLFARREATKTYEAIGDYRPELVPGDEPLIWESHIEKVRGQVQAYVTDEEPNTRTRVVSVTPVTDDEQAQLEALHGHLPRQGRYVLAPETGKTHQLRIHMRDAGVPILGDPLYPVLHAVDDEDYTTPMHLIARTLTFIDPQSGEERTFTSTRSMGSL
;
A
#
# COMPACT_ATOMS: atom_id res chain seq x y z
N MET A 1 -37.49 -14.16 -2.41
CA MET A 1 -36.11 -14.38 -1.93
C MET A 1 -35.21 -13.81 -3.01
N ILE A 2 -34.93 -12.48 -2.94
CA ILE A 2 -34.21 -11.71 -3.96
C ILE A 2 -32.73 -11.87 -3.69
N THR A 3 -32.02 -12.33 -4.68
CA THR A 3 -30.62 -12.74 -4.56
C THR A 3 -29.71 -11.50 -4.57
N LEU A 4 -29.22 -11.07 -3.41
CA LEU A 4 -28.21 -10.01 -3.22
C LEU A 4 -26.81 -10.34 -3.84
N LYS A 5 -26.75 -11.26 -4.79
CA LYS A 5 -25.51 -11.80 -5.40
C LYS A 5 -24.70 -10.79 -6.24
N SER A 6 -25.20 -9.56 -6.47
CA SER A 6 -24.56 -8.59 -7.39
C SER A 6 -23.87 -7.41 -6.69
N MET A 7 -23.83 -7.33 -5.36
CA MET A 7 -23.36 -6.13 -4.65
C MET A 7 -21.83 -5.94 -4.51
N SER A 8 -21.02 -6.49 -5.41
CA SER A 8 -19.55 -6.42 -5.29
C SER A 8 -18.87 -5.19 -5.91
N HIS A 9 -19.61 -4.18 -6.35
CA HIS A 9 -19.02 -2.99 -6.98
C HIS A 9 -19.01 -1.80 -6.01
N ARG A 10 -17.87 -1.61 -5.31
CA ARG A 10 -17.59 -0.37 -4.59
C ARG A 10 -17.40 0.78 -5.57
N VAL A 11 -18.40 1.63 -5.72
CA VAL A 11 -18.21 2.95 -6.31
C VAL A 11 -17.63 3.86 -5.23
N VAL A 12 -16.31 4.02 -5.21
CA VAL A 12 -15.64 5.02 -4.38
C VAL A 12 -15.81 6.37 -5.09
N GLN A 13 -16.91 7.06 -4.89
CA GLN A 13 -17.01 8.48 -5.23
C GLN A 13 -16.26 9.29 -4.18
N LYS A 14 -15.35 10.18 -4.61
CA LYS A 14 -14.70 11.16 -3.74
C LYS A 14 -15.77 12.07 -3.15
N ALA A 15 -16.06 11.95 -1.86
CA ALA A 15 -16.87 12.92 -1.17
C ALA A 15 -16.09 14.25 -1.08
N LYS A 16 -16.71 15.35 -1.51
CA LYS A 16 -16.18 16.72 -1.31
C LYS A 16 -16.37 17.22 0.12
N ALA A 17 -17.13 16.51 0.95
CA ALA A 17 -17.36 16.84 2.35
C ALA A 17 -16.50 15.97 3.27
N SER A 18 -16.13 16.49 4.43
CA SER A 18 -15.48 15.71 5.49
C SER A 18 -16.38 14.55 5.91
N PRO A 19 -15.82 13.39 6.25
CA PRO A 19 -16.59 12.26 6.76
C PRO A 19 -17.45 12.68 7.96
N PRO A 20 -18.72 12.23 8.06
CA PRO A 20 -19.61 12.60 9.16
C PRO A 20 -19.21 11.95 10.50
N LEU A 21 -18.36 10.95 10.45
CA LEU A 21 -17.78 10.30 11.63
C LEU A 21 -16.27 10.57 11.66
N PRO A 22 -15.67 10.82 12.83
CA PRO A 22 -14.22 11.05 12.98
C PRO A 22 -13.40 9.79 12.67
N ILE A 23 -12.09 9.99 12.50
CA ILE A 23 -11.13 8.87 12.42
C ILE A 23 -11.01 8.26 13.82
N ARG A 24 -11.03 6.93 13.89
CA ARG A 24 -10.92 6.17 15.15
C ARG A 24 -9.79 5.14 15.05
N GLY A 25 -8.84 5.17 15.99
CA GLY A 25 -7.68 4.28 15.98
C GLY A 25 -6.91 4.34 14.66
N GLY A 26 -6.79 5.53 14.06
CA GLY A 26 -6.14 5.75 12.76
C GLY A 26 -6.95 5.31 11.53
N LEU A 27 -8.13 4.73 11.71
CA LEU A 27 -8.98 4.21 10.63
C LEU A 27 -10.11 5.18 10.29
N ASN A 28 -10.30 5.42 9.00
CA ASN A 28 -11.47 6.14 8.52
C ASN A 28 -12.74 5.29 8.71
N PRO A 29 -13.90 5.93 8.96
CA PRO A 29 -15.18 5.24 8.89
C PRO A 29 -15.41 4.68 7.49
N SER A 30 -16.13 3.58 7.42
CA SER A 30 -16.54 2.98 6.15
C SER A 30 -17.73 3.73 5.57
N ARG A 31 -17.64 4.09 4.29
CA ARG A 31 -18.73 4.63 3.50
C ARG A 31 -19.23 3.58 2.52
N VAL A 32 -20.51 3.31 2.51
CA VAL A 32 -21.14 2.45 1.51
C VAL A 32 -22.40 3.14 0.99
N ILE A 33 -22.62 3.07 -0.31
CA ILE A 33 -23.82 3.59 -0.98
C ILE A 33 -24.70 2.39 -1.30
N LEU A 34 -25.98 2.44 -0.95
CA LEU A 34 -26.94 1.45 -1.44
C LEU A 34 -27.07 1.60 -2.97
N PRO A 35 -26.83 0.53 -3.76
CA PRO A 35 -26.93 0.61 -5.21
C PRO A 35 -28.27 1.20 -5.67
N ARG A 36 -28.24 1.97 -6.78
CA ARG A 36 -29.45 2.64 -7.28
C ARG A 36 -30.51 1.70 -7.82
N ASP A 37 -30.11 0.50 -8.18
CA ASP A 37 -30.94 -0.61 -8.65
C ASP A 37 -31.36 -1.60 -7.55
N ALA A 38 -30.96 -1.32 -6.29
CA ALA A 38 -31.37 -2.11 -5.14
C ALA A 38 -32.78 -1.67 -4.64
N GLU A 39 -33.44 -2.56 -3.90
CA GLU A 39 -34.65 -2.21 -3.16
C GLU A 39 -34.28 -1.47 -1.86
N PRO A 40 -35.18 -0.58 -1.36
CA PRO A 40 -35.02 0.01 -0.04
C PRO A 40 -34.85 -1.08 1.04
N ILE A 41 -33.94 -0.86 1.99
CA ILE A 41 -33.59 -1.88 3.00
C ILE A 41 -33.46 -1.24 4.39
N PRO A 42 -33.88 -1.91 5.49
CA PRO A 42 -33.59 -1.45 6.83
C PRO A 42 -32.07 -1.28 7.06
N ALA A 43 -31.68 -0.21 7.74
CA ALA A 43 -30.28 0.10 8.00
C ALA A 43 -29.56 -1.04 8.77
N GLY A 44 -30.25 -1.69 9.70
CA GLY A 44 -29.77 -2.86 10.42
C GLY A 44 -29.38 -4.00 9.48
N ASP A 45 -30.34 -4.39 8.61
CA ASP A 45 -30.14 -5.49 7.65
C ASP A 45 -29.03 -5.16 6.64
N PHE A 46 -28.96 -3.90 6.20
CA PHE A 46 -27.92 -3.45 5.26
C PHE A 46 -26.53 -3.53 5.87
N VAL A 47 -26.33 -3.00 7.10
CA VAL A 47 -25.00 -3.05 7.76
C VAL A 47 -24.65 -4.47 8.15
N GLU A 48 -25.60 -5.29 8.62
CA GLU A 48 -25.38 -6.71 8.88
C GLU A 48 -24.89 -7.46 7.64
N HIS A 49 -25.55 -7.23 6.49
CA HIS A 49 -25.10 -7.78 5.22
C HIS A 49 -23.67 -7.33 4.85
N LEU A 50 -23.37 -6.04 5.02
CA LEU A 50 -22.03 -5.49 4.74
C LEU A 50 -20.93 -6.09 5.64
N ILE A 51 -21.24 -6.40 6.89
CA ILE A 51 -20.33 -7.03 7.85
C ILE A 51 -20.19 -8.52 7.53
N SER A 52 -21.30 -9.24 7.35
CA SER A 52 -21.30 -10.68 7.13
C SER A 52 -20.64 -11.08 5.81
N SER A 53 -20.72 -10.23 4.79
CA SER A 53 -20.09 -10.44 3.46
C SER A 53 -18.59 -10.14 3.42
N GLN A 54 -17.97 -9.69 4.52
CA GLN A 54 -16.52 -9.42 4.55
C GLN A 54 -15.73 -10.72 4.50
N ARG A 55 -14.75 -10.80 3.60
CA ARG A 55 -13.85 -11.95 3.50
C ARG A 55 -13.01 -12.16 4.76
N HIS A 56 -12.63 -11.07 5.43
CA HIS A 56 -11.82 -11.07 6.66
C HIS A 56 -12.58 -10.31 7.74
N ARG A 57 -13.63 -10.97 8.30
CA ARG A 57 -14.46 -10.42 9.35
C ARG A 57 -13.84 -10.72 10.72
N HIS A 58 -13.91 -9.75 11.63
CA HIS A 58 -13.59 -10.03 13.04
C HIS A 58 -14.62 -11.03 13.63
N PRO A 59 -14.19 -12.09 14.31
CA PRO A 59 -15.11 -13.10 14.85
C PRO A 59 -16.15 -12.53 15.82
N LEU A 60 -15.78 -11.50 16.57
CA LEU A 60 -16.66 -10.82 17.53
C LEU A 60 -17.54 -9.73 16.89
N ASP A 61 -17.42 -9.45 15.60
CA ASP A 61 -18.29 -8.49 14.91
C ASP A 61 -19.63 -9.16 14.56
N ASN A 62 -20.49 -9.28 15.56
CA ASN A 62 -21.76 -10.00 15.56
C ASN A 62 -22.95 -9.06 15.77
N ALA A 63 -24.16 -9.61 15.83
CA ALA A 63 -25.41 -8.84 15.99
C ALA A 63 -25.42 -7.95 17.24
N ARG A 64 -24.80 -8.38 18.37
CA ARG A 64 -24.72 -7.58 19.59
C ARG A 64 -23.86 -6.33 19.33
N VAL A 65 -22.67 -6.48 18.74
CA VAL A 65 -21.77 -5.36 18.43
C VAL A 65 -22.39 -4.43 17.37
N LEU A 66 -23.17 -5.00 16.45
CA LEU A 66 -23.94 -4.20 15.50
C LEU A 66 -24.98 -3.32 16.21
N GLN A 67 -25.75 -3.89 17.16
CA GLN A 67 -26.71 -3.10 17.97
C GLN A 67 -26.01 -2.01 18.78
N GLU A 68 -24.87 -2.33 19.42
CA GLU A 68 -24.07 -1.35 20.16
C GLU A 68 -23.65 -0.15 19.30
N ARG A 69 -23.35 -0.37 17.98
CA ARG A 69 -23.05 0.75 17.05
C ARG A 69 -24.26 1.65 16.80
N PHE A 70 -25.45 1.05 16.65
CA PHE A 70 -26.66 1.84 16.48
C PHE A 70 -26.99 2.63 17.75
N ASP A 71 -26.89 2.02 18.92
CA ASP A 71 -27.15 2.65 20.21
C ASP A 71 -26.16 3.79 20.49
N ALA A 72 -24.92 3.66 20.04
CA ALA A 72 -23.88 4.69 20.12
C ALA A 72 -24.01 5.80 19.05
N GLY A 73 -24.96 5.70 18.13
CA GLY A 73 -25.12 6.66 17.03
C GLY A 73 -23.98 6.62 16.00
N GLU A 74 -23.31 5.47 15.87
CA GLU A 74 -22.14 5.26 15.00
C GLU A 74 -22.49 4.70 13.61
N VAL A 75 -23.77 4.64 13.29
CA VAL A 75 -24.30 4.33 11.97
C VAL A 75 -25.06 5.56 11.49
N VAL A 76 -24.49 6.32 10.54
CA VAL A 76 -25.01 7.65 10.16
C VAL A 76 -25.14 7.81 8.66
N ASN A 77 -25.95 8.78 8.24
CA ASN A 77 -26.02 9.23 6.85
C ASN A 77 -24.90 10.25 6.53
N LEU A 78 -24.89 10.75 5.29
CA LEU A 78 -23.90 11.74 4.82
C LEU A 78 -23.84 13.02 5.67
N TRP A 79 -24.93 13.39 6.34
CA TRP A 79 -25.02 14.59 7.17
C TRP A 79 -24.78 14.34 8.66
N GLY A 80 -24.35 13.10 9.02
CA GLY A 80 -24.08 12.71 10.40
C GLY A 80 -25.32 12.41 11.23
N ARG A 81 -26.51 12.33 10.63
CA ARG A 81 -27.73 11.92 11.33
C ARG A 81 -27.70 10.41 11.56
N PRO A 82 -27.84 9.96 12.82
CA PRO A 82 -27.90 8.55 13.14
C PRO A 82 -29.11 7.86 12.53
N TYR A 83 -28.94 6.61 12.09
CA TYR A 83 -30.00 5.69 11.76
C TYR A 83 -30.38 4.86 13.00
N ALA A 84 -31.68 4.59 13.16
CA ALA A 84 -32.15 3.45 13.94
C ALA A 84 -32.06 2.16 13.06
N PRO A 85 -31.98 0.96 13.65
CA PRO A 85 -31.92 -0.28 12.87
C PRO A 85 -33.07 -0.47 11.88
N ALA A 86 -34.28 0.00 12.24
CA ALA A 86 -35.48 -0.10 11.41
C ALA A 86 -35.63 1.04 10.36
N ASP A 87 -34.81 2.05 10.41
CA ASP A 87 -34.84 3.14 9.42
C ASP A 87 -34.52 2.63 8.02
N ILE A 88 -35.28 3.06 7.02
CA ILE A 88 -35.12 2.61 5.64
C ILE A 88 -34.05 3.44 4.93
N VAL A 89 -33.02 2.77 4.45
CA VAL A 89 -32.02 3.33 3.54
C VAL A 89 -32.56 3.24 2.11
N GLN A 90 -32.59 4.38 1.42
CA GLN A 90 -33.07 4.45 0.03
C GLN A 90 -31.95 4.18 -0.97
N PRO A 91 -32.26 3.64 -2.17
CA PRO A 91 -31.27 3.50 -3.25
C PRO A 91 -30.54 4.80 -3.55
N GLY A 92 -29.21 4.77 -3.56
CA GLY A 92 -28.35 5.93 -3.75
C GLY A 92 -27.96 6.66 -2.46
N GLU A 93 -28.53 6.33 -1.31
CA GLU A 93 -28.13 6.91 -0.02
C GLU A 93 -26.82 6.32 0.50
N ASP A 94 -26.07 7.16 1.20
CA ASP A 94 -24.83 6.80 1.90
C ASP A 94 -25.12 6.30 3.31
N ILE A 95 -24.47 5.23 3.71
CA ILE A 95 -24.36 4.83 5.10
C ILE A 95 -22.89 4.83 5.52
N TRP A 96 -22.63 5.39 6.71
CA TRP A 96 -21.30 5.49 7.30
C TRP A 96 -21.28 4.78 8.63
N PHE A 97 -20.26 3.97 8.89
CA PHE A 97 -20.12 3.23 10.12
C PHE A 97 -18.69 2.77 10.35
N TYR A 98 -18.37 2.38 11.58
CA TYR A 98 -17.06 1.76 11.88
C TYR A 98 -17.13 0.25 11.68
N ARG A 99 -16.14 -0.29 10.99
CA ARG A 99 -15.91 -1.74 10.94
C ARG A 99 -14.99 -2.14 12.07
N MET A 100 -15.18 -3.35 12.60
CA MET A 100 -14.21 -3.98 13.49
C MET A 100 -13.20 -4.72 12.62
N PRO A 101 -11.93 -4.29 12.55
CA PRO A 101 -10.92 -5.02 11.78
C PRO A 101 -10.62 -6.36 12.45
N ALA A 102 -10.42 -7.41 11.65
CA ALA A 102 -9.91 -8.67 12.17
C ALA A 102 -8.53 -8.47 12.81
N ALA A 103 -8.19 -9.30 13.78
CA ALA A 103 -6.85 -9.27 14.38
C ALA A 103 -5.80 -9.59 13.30
N GLU A 104 -4.74 -8.79 13.26
CA GLU A 104 -3.60 -8.97 12.36
C GLU A 104 -2.37 -9.36 13.18
N ARG A 105 -1.51 -10.21 12.61
CA ARG A 105 -0.21 -10.51 13.20
C ARG A 105 0.64 -9.25 13.17
N PRO A 106 1.15 -8.75 14.30
CA PRO A 106 2.02 -7.57 14.34
C PRO A 106 3.26 -7.76 13.49
N ILE A 107 3.63 -6.75 12.72
CA ILE A 107 4.86 -6.73 11.95
C ILE A 107 6.01 -6.34 12.88
N PRO A 108 7.07 -7.17 12.99
CA PRO A 108 8.12 -6.98 13.99
C PRO A 108 9.17 -5.94 13.60
N TYR A 109 8.80 -4.97 12.76
CA TYR A 109 9.69 -3.93 12.27
C TYR A 109 9.13 -2.54 12.58
N GLU A 110 10.01 -1.64 13.01
CA GLU A 110 9.64 -0.26 13.29
C GLU A 110 9.59 0.61 12.04
N ILE A 111 8.69 1.61 12.06
CA ILE A 111 8.69 2.70 11.09
C ILE A 111 9.58 3.80 11.65
N LEU A 112 10.60 4.21 10.89
CA LEU A 112 11.46 5.32 11.27
C LEU A 112 10.94 6.61 10.65
N ILE A 113 10.92 7.70 11.39
CA ILE A 113 10.63 9.03 10.85
C ILE A 113 11.94 9.59 10.31
N ILE A 114 11.99 9.88 8.99
CA ILE A 114 13.14 10.49 8.31
C ILE A 114 13.06 12.01 8.44
N HIS A 115 11.86 12.56 8.27
CA HIS A 115 11.62 13.99 8.29
C HIS A 115 10.18 14.29 8.71
N GLU A 116 10.03 15.38 9.46
CA GLU A 116 8.72 15.94 9.79
C GLU A 116 8.80 17.47 9.80
N ASP A 117 7.84 18.10 9.10
CA ASP A 117 7.63 19.55 9.15
C ASP A 117 6.13 19.86 9.29
N GLU A 118 5.69 21.08 8.97
CA GLU A 118 4.28 21.47 9.05
C GLU A 118 3.41 20.69 8.05
N ASP A 119 3.91 20.40 6.85
CA ASP A 119 3.16 19.87 5.73
C ASP A 119 3.34 18.37 5.51
N LEU A 120 4.53 17.86 5.76
CA LEU A 120 4.93 16.50 5.45
C LEU A 120 5.39 15.71 6.68
N LEU A 121 5.09 14.44 6.62
CA LEU A 121 5.72 13.40 7.43
C LEU A 121 6.35 12.39 6.47
N VAL A 122 7.68 12.25 6.48
CA VAL A 122 8.40 11.31 5.65
C VAL A 122 8.93 10.18 6.51
N VAL A 123 8.60 8.96 6.15
CA VAL A 123 8.97 7.77 6.92
C VAL A 123 9.78 6.79 6.10
N ASP A 124 10.59 6.01 6.81
CA ASP A 124 11.29 4.84 6.28
C ASP A 124 10.43 3.60 6.57
N LYS A 125 9.58 3.25 5.61
CA LYS A 125 8.62 2.14 5.73
C LYS A 125 9.37 0.81 5.79
N PRO A 126 9.12 -0.06 6.77
CA PRO A 126 9.71 -1.40 6.80
C PRO A 126 9.09 -2.33 5.73
N PRO A 127 9.74 -3.48 5.45
CA PRO A 127 9.13 -4.56 4.67
C PRO A 127 7.87 -5.09 5.37
N TYR A 128 7.05 -5.84 4.64
CA TYR A 128 5.77 -6.45 5.07
C TYR A 128 4.66 -5.49 5.46
N LEU A 129 4.96 -4.21 5.73
CA LEU A 129 3.97 -3.22 6.11
C LEU A 129 3.29 -2.62 4.87
N ALA A 130 1.95 -2.73 4.78
CA ALA A 130 1.21 -2.08 3.72
C ALA A 130 1.23 -0.54 3.88
N THR A 131 1.16 0.20 2.78
CA THR A 131 1.11 1.68 2.85
C THR A 131 -0.19 2.17 3.48
N MET A 132 -1.33 1.59 3.12
CA MET A 132 -2.66 1.99 3.57
C MET A 132 -3.60 0.79 3.66
N PRO A 133 -4.73 0.90 4.40
CA PRO A 133 -5.69 -0.18 4.57
C PRO A 133 -6.20 -0.74 3.24
N ARG A 134 -6.02 -2.04 3.03
CA ARG A 134 -6.55 -2.77 1.88
C ARG A 134 -6.59 -4.28 2.12
N GLY A 135 -7.73 -4.92 1.76
CA GLY A 135 -7.89 -6.37 1.85
C GLY A 135 -7.83 -6.86 3.29
N ARG A 136 -6.88 -7.73 3.61
CA ARG A 136 -6.66 -8.25 4.97
C ARG A 136 -5.79 -7.34 5.86
N HIS A 137 -5.04 -6.40 5.27
CA HIS A 137 -4.16 -5.49 5.99
C HIS A 137 -4.91 -4.18 6.24
N ILE A 138 -5.35 -3.97 7.45
CA ILE A 138 -6.18 -2.83 7.87
C ILE A 138 -5.46 -1.99 8.92
N THR A 139 -5.06 -2.60 10.03
CA THR A 139 -4.38 -1.94 11.15
C THR A 139 -2.85 -1.96 10.98
N GLU A 140 -2.29 -3.07 10.46
CA GLU A 140 -0.87 -3.22 10.15
C GLU A 140 -0.54 -2.51 8.82
N THR A 141 -0.66 -1.17 8.84
CA THR A 141 -0.33 -0.30 7.71
C THR A 141 0.43 0.93 8.17
N ALA A 142 1.30 1.46 7.30
CA ALA A 142 2.09 2.66 7.62
C ALA A 142 1.19 3.84 7.99
N LEU A 143 0.09 4.05 7.23
CA LEU A 143 -0.85 5.13 7.49
C LEU A 143 -1.47 5.02 8.88
N VAL A 144 -2.03 3.87 9.24
CA VAL A 144 -2.74 3.69 10.52
C VAL A 144 -1.76 3.80 11.69
N LYS A 145 -0.61 3.12 11.60
CA LYS A 145 0.42 3.20 12.66
C LYS A 145 0.92 4.64 12.86
N MET A 146 1.17 5.38 11.79
CA MET A 146 1.66 6.76 11.91
C MET A 146 0.59 7.72 12.43
N ARG A 147 -0.68 7.56 12.04
CA ARG A 147 -1.78 8.33 12.63
C ARG A 147 -1.93 8.11 14.14
N VAL A 148 -1.80 6.86 14.58
CA VAL A 148 -1.87 6.52 16.01
C VAL A 148 -0.65 7.04 16.76
N LEU A 149 0.55 6.86 16.19
CA LEU A 149 1.81 7.26 16.83
C LEU A 149 1.94 8.77 16.97
N THR A 150 1.62 9.52 15.89
CA THR A 150 1.84 10.98 15.83
C THR A 150 0.62 11.81 16.24
N GLY A 151 -0.57 11.19 16.30
CA GLY A 151 -1.82 11.91 16.52
C GLY A 151 -2.35 12.67 15.29
N HIS A 152 -1.63 12.69 14.16
CA HIS A 152 -2.05 13.35 12.92
C HIS A 152 -3.15 12.56 12.21
N GLN A 153 -4.40 12.74 12.64
CA GLN A 153 -5.54 11.96 12.12
C GLN A 153 -5.75 12.17 10.62
N GLU A 154 -5.49 13.38 10.10
CA GLU A 154 -5.69 13.73 8.70
C GLU A 154 -4.54 13.27 7.78
N LEU A 155 -3.50 12.61 8.32
CA LEU A 155 -2.36 12.12 7.56
C LEU A 155 -2.81 11.26 6.35
N THR A 156 -2.19 11.48 5.19
CA THR A 156 -2.54 10.78 3.95
C THR A 156 -1.27 10.52 3.12
N PRO A 157 -1.02 9.31 2.62
CA PRO A 157 0.12 9.07 1.74
C PRO A 157 0.02 9.86 0.43
N ALA A 158 1.12 10.52 0.03
CA ALA A 158 1.25 11.18 -1.26
C ALA A 158 1.41 10.17 -2.40
N HIS A 159 2.09 9.07 -2.13
CA HIS A 159 2.30 7.94 -3.02
C HIS A 159 2.22 6.62 -2.24
N ARG A 160 2.49 5.51 -2.90
CA ARG A 160 2.50 4.20 -2.24
C ARG A 160 3.74 3.41 -2.58
N LEU A 161 4.17 2.58 -1.65
CA LEU A 161 5.07 1.47 -1.84
C LEU A 161 4.26 0.16 -1.74
N ASP A 162 4.73 -0.87 -2.41
CA ASP A 162 4.18 -2.21 -2.23
C ASP A 162 4.47 -2.70 -0.80
N ARG A 163 3.66 -3.63 -0.32
CA ARG A 163 3.75 -4.11 1.06
C ARG A 163 5.13 -4.64 1.43
N LEU A 164 5.78 -5.37 0.52
CA LEU A 164 7.10 -5.96 0.73
C LEU A 164 8.26 -4.97 0.48
N THR A 165 8.01 -3.90 -0.28
CA THR A 165 9.03 -2.87 -0.55
C THR A 165 9.20 -1.99 0.67
N SER A 166 10.42 -1.84 1.15
CA SER A 166 10.80 -0.89 2.21
C SER A 166 11.25 0.46 1.64
N GLY A 167 11.51 1.43 2.51
CA GLY A 167 12.13 2.71 2.15
C GLY A 167 11.23 3.92 2.22
N VAL A 168 11.63 5.00 1.55
CA VAL A 168 11.04 6.34 1.66
C VAL A 168 9.58 6.38 1.25
N LEU A 169 8.72 6.81 2.19
CA LEU A 169 7.30 7.04 1.97
C LEU A 169 6.90 8.42 2.48
N VAL A 170 6.41 9.28 1.58
CA VAL A 170 5.93 10.63 1.90
C VAL A 170 4.45 10.60 2.23
N MET A 171 4.11 11.23 3.35
CA MET A 171 2.74 11.45 3.80
C MET A 171 2.48 12.94 3.98
N VAL A 172 1.28 13.39 3.61
CA VAL A 172 0.84 14.78 3.72
C VAL A 172 0.00 14.93 4.98
N LYS A 173 0.35 15.91 5.82
CA LYS A 173 -0.34 16.20 7.08
C LYS A 173 -1.61 17.02 6.84
N ARG A 174 -1.55 18.01 5.97
CA ARG A 174 -2.62 18.98 5.73
C ARG A 174 -3.53 18.55 4.59
N PRO A 175 -4.86 18.46 4.82
CA PRO A 175 -5.84 18.00 3.81
C PRO A 175 -5.82 18.79 2.50
N GLU A 176 -5.64 20.11 2.59
CA GLU A 176 -5.66 21.02 1.45
C GLU A 176 -4.48 20.80 0.49
N LEU A 177 -3.36 20.28 0.98
CA LEU A 177 -2.17 20.02 0.18
C LEU A 177 -2.16 18.63 -0.50
N ARG A 178 -3.05 17.72 -0.09
CA ARG A 178 -3.09 16.34 -0.61
C ARG A 178 -3.12 16.28 -2.13
N GLY A 179 -3.98 17.11 -2.73
CA GLY A 179 -4.15 17.14 -4.19
C GLY A 179 -2.88 17.53 -4.94
N MET A 180 -2.10 18.47 -4.40
CA MET A 180 -0.85 18.94 -5.01
C MET A 180 0.20 17.82 -5.02
N TYR A 181 0.49 17.24 -3.86
CA TYR A 181 1.48 16.17 -3.75
C TYR A 181 1.05 14.90 -4.50
N GLN A 182 -0.20 14.47 -4.40
CA GLN A 182 -0.68 13.32 -5.17
C GLN A 182 -0.60 13.53 -6.67
N THR A 183 -0.85 14.75 -7.16
CA THR A 183 -0.72 15.11 -8.58
C THR A 183 0.73 15.06 -9.04
N LEU A 184 1.67 15.57 -8.25
CA LEU A 184 3.12 15.50 -8.50
C LEU A 184 3.54 14.05 -8.77
N PHE A 185 3.17 13.12 -7.89
CA PHE A 185 3.49 11.69 -8.07
C PHE A 185 2.74 11.06 -9.26
N ALA A 186 1.49 11.45 -9.50
CA ALA A 186 0.71 10.94 -10.63
C ALA A 186 1.28 11.40 -11.98
N ARG A 187 1.85 12.61 -12.03
CA ARG A 187 2.54 13.16 -13.22
C ARG A 187 3.98 12.72 -13.37
N ARG A 188 4.50 11.90 -12.43
CA ARG A 188 5.89 11.40 -12.44
C ARG A 188 6.92 12.52 -12.35
N GLU A 189 6.59 13.61 -11.66
CA GLU A 189 7.47 14.76 -11.44
C GLU A 189 8.46 14.52 -10.28
N ALA A 190 8.50 13.32 -9.71
CA ALA A 190 9.44 12.90 -8.69
C ALA A 190 10.44 11.89 -9.25
N THR A 191 11.71 12.11 -9.03
CA THR A 191 12.79 11.16 -9.30
C THR A 191 12.93 10.18 -8.15
N LYS A 192 13.05 8.91 -8.47
CA LYS A 192 13.15 7.81 -7.49
C LYS A 192 14.33 6.92 -7.83
N THR A 193 15.08 6.53 -6.83
CA THR A 193 16.02 5.43 -6.96
C THR A 193 15.66 4.33 -5.99
N TYR A 194 15.87 3.11 -6.44
CA TYR A 194 15.66 1.91 -5.64
C TYR A 194 16.96 1.11 -5.60
N GLU A 195 17.18 0.42 -4.51
CA GLU A 195 18.19 -0.62 -4.42
C GLU A 195 17.51 -1.97 -4.29
N ALA A 196 18.04 -2.96 -5.02
CA ALA A 196 17.60 -4.34 -4.93
C ALA A 196 18.81 -5.29 -4.87
N ILE A 197 18.63 -6.44 -4.24
CA ILE A 197 19.59 -7.54 -4.27
C ILE A 197 19.07 -8.66 -5.16
N GLY A 198 19.92 -9.20 -5.99
CA GLY A 198 19.69 -10.37 -6.84
C GLY A 198 21.03 -10.96 -7.23
N ASP A 199 21.03 -12.06 -8.00
CA ASP A 199 22.27 -12.69 -8.45
C ASP A 199 23.16 -11.68 -9.19
N TYR A 200 24.46 -11.65 -8.89
CA TYR A 200 25.41 -10.78 -9.60
C TYR A 200 25.66 -11.30 -11.01
N ARG A 201 25.39 -10.43 -11.99
CA ARG A 201 25.59 -10.69 -13.42
C ARG A 201 26.46 -9.59 -14.03
N PRO A 202 27.74 -9.86 -14.34
CA PRO A 202 28.63 -8.86 -14.92
C PRO A 202 28.13 -8.26 -16.24
N GLU A 203 27.38 -9.03 -17.03
CA GLU A 203 26.75 -8.62 -18.30
C GLU A 203 25.65 -7.59 -18.13
N LEU A 204 25.13 -7.42 -16.92
CA LEU A 204 24.12 -6.39 -16.58
C LEU A 204 24.72 -5.12 -15.98
N VAL A 205 26.05 -5.03 -15.88
CA VAL A 205 26.73 -3.80 -15.48
C VAL A 205 26.60 -2.78 -16.61
N PRO A 206 25.96 -1.59 -16.37
CA PRO A 206 25.85 -0.59 -17.43
C PRO A 206 27.21 -0.14 -17.95
N GLY A 207 27.37 -0.10 -19.27
CA GLY A 207 28.53 0.48 -19.96
C GLY A 207 28.28 1.95 -20.31
N ASP A 208 28.84 2.38 -21.44
CA ASP A 208 28.63 3.75 -21.97
C ASP A 208 27.16 3.96 -22.39
N GLU A 209 26.49 2.92 -22.88
CA GLU A 209 25.06 2.95 -23.19
C GLU A 209 24.21 2.64 -21.96
N PRO A 210 23.10 3.37 -21.76
CA PRO A 210 22.22 3.11 -20.62
C PRO A 210 21.53 1.76 -20.77
N LEU A 211 21.61 0.92 -19.74
CA LEU A 211 20.83 -0.32 -19.67
C LEU A 211 19.39 0.02 -19.24
N ILE A 212 18.45 -0.24 -20.14
CA ILE A 212 17.02 0.04 -19.96
C ILE A 212 16.24 -1.25 -20.03
N TRP A 213 15.35 -1.45 -19.06
CA TRP A 213 14.37 -2.52 -19.06
C TRP A 213 12.98 -1.97 -19.37
N GLU A 214 12.31 -2.55 -20.34
CA GLU A 214 10.97 -2.17 -20.79
C GLU A 214 10.10 -3.41 -20.93
N SER A 215 8.83 -3.28 -20.57
CA SER A 215 7.83 -4.33 -20.75
C SER A 215 6.42 -3.75 -20.69
N HIS A 216 5.44 -4.49 -21.23
CA HIS A 216 4.04 -4.19 -20.97
C HIS A 216 3.58 -4.97 -19.74
N ILE A 217 3.27 -4.27 -18.65
CA ILE A 217 2.85 -4.88 -17.39
C ILE A 217 1.37 -4.64 -17.13
N GLU A 218 0.65 -5.73 -16.95
CA GLU A 218 -0.76 -5.72 -16.56
C GLU A 218 -0.99 -6.28 -15.16
N LYS A 219 -2.04 -5.77 -14.52
CA LYS A 219 -2.50 -6.21 -13.20
C LYS A 219 -4.00 -6.46 -13.21
N VAL A 220 -4.37 -7.73 -13.22
CA VAL A 220 -5.77 -8.13 -13.12
C VAL A 220 -6.26 -8.01 -11.68
N ARG A 221 -7.47 -7.47 -11.53
CA ARG A 221 -8.12 -7.36 -10.21
C ARG A 221 -8.36 -8.75 -9.61
N GLY A 222 -7.95 -8.92 -8.37
CA GLY A 222 -8.10 -10.20 -7.64
C GLY A 222 -6.93 -11.15 -7.77
N GLN A 223 -6.04 -10.98 -8.75
CA GLN A 223 -4.80 -11.74 -8.84
C GLN A 223 -3.73 -11.12 -7.94
N VAL A 224 -2.84 -11.94 -7.38
CA VAL A 224 -1.74 -11.48 -6.52
C VAL A 224 -0.58 -10.95 -7.36
N GLN A 225 -0.18 -11.67 -8.41
CA GLN A 225 0.87 -11.30 -9.35
C GLN A 225 0.38 -10.32 -10.43
N ALA A 226 1.26 -9.48 -10.94
CA ALA A 226 1.14 -8.83 -12.24
C ALA A 226 1.93 -9.66 -13.27
N TYR A 227 1.64 -9.50 -14.54
CA TYR A 227 2.22 -10.27 -15.63
C TYR A 227 2.60 -9.38 -16.80
N VAL A 228 3.49 -9.89 -17.66
CA VAL A 228 3.91 -9.23 -18.91
C VAL A 228 3.06 -9.74 -20.06
N THR A 229 2.74 -8.85 -20.98
CA THR A 229 2.09 -9.16 -22.27
C THR A 229 2.99 -8.71 -23.43
N ASP A 230 2.69 -9.19 -24.63
CA ASP A 230 3.45 -8.85 -25.85
C ASP A 230 3.02 -7.51 -26.49
N GLU A 231 2.32 -6.65 -25.70
CA GLU A 231 1.91 -5.32 -26.15
C GLU A 231 3.07 -4.32 -26.06
N GLU A 232 2.89 -3.13 -26.69
CA GLU A 232 3.86 -2.03 -26.59
C GLU A 232 4.20 -1.70 -25.13
N PRO A 233 5.47 -1.52 -24.78
CA PRO A 233 5.90 -1.30 -23.40
C PRO A 233 5.17 -0.12 -22.73
N ASN A 234 4.64 -0.34 -21.56
CA ASN A 234 4.02 0.67 -20.72
C ASN A 234 4.83 0.95 -19.43
N THR A 235 5.97 0.28 -19.30
CA THR A 235 6.93 0.43 -18.19
C THR A 235 8.33 0.64 -18.72
N ARG A 236 9.11 1.44 -17.96
CA ARG A 236 10.51 1.74 -18.27
C ARG A 236 11.28 1.88 -16.95
N THR A 237 12.41 1.18 -16.84
CA THR A 237 13.35 1.26 -15.70
C THR A 237 14.76 1.36 -16.24
N ARG A 238 15.49 2.38 -15.81
CA ARG A 238 16.92 2.50 -16.07
C ARG A 238 17.70 1.79 -14.95
N VAL A 239 18.61 0.91 -15.33
CA VAL A 239 19.62 0.35 -14.43
C VAL A 239 20.75 1.38 -14.30
N VAL A 240 20.93 1.92 -13.11
CA VAL A 240 21.92 2.98 -12.84
C VAL A 240 23.29 2.37 -12.59
N SER A 241 23.35 1.31 -11.79
CA SER A 241 24.58 0.57 -11.52
C SER A 241 24.26 -0.85 -11.06
N VAL A 242 25.21 -1.74 -11.27
CA VAL A 242 25.23 -3.10 -10.72
C VAL A 242 26.63 -3.33 -10.14
N THR A 243 26.71 -3.65 -8.85
CA THR A 243 27.95 -3.92 -8.17
C THR A 243 27.84 -5.20 -7.35
N PRO A 244 28.89 -6.04 -7.27
CA PRO A 244 28.84 -7.18 -6.34
C PRO A 244 28.72 -6.65 -4.90
N VAL A 245 27.95 -7.34 -4.06
CA VAL A 245 27.91 -7.03 -2.63
C VAL A 245 29.27 -7.33 -2.00
N THR A 246 29.56 -6.70 -0.86
CA THR A 246 30.78 -7.02 -0.10
C THR A 246 30.74 -8.45 0.44
N ASP A 247 31.87 -8.99 0.87
CA ASP A 247 31.91 -10.36 1.44
C ASP A 247 31.14 -10.42 2.77
N ASP A 248 31.17 -9.35 3.56
CA ASP A 248 30.39 -9.24 4.80
C ASP A 248 28.88 -9.20 4.51
N GLU A 249 28.46 -8.46 3.51
CA GLU A 249 27.06 -8.43 3.08
C GLU A 249 26.62 -9.80 2.53
N GLN A 250 27.46 -10.46 1.73
CA GLN A 250 27.19 -11.81 1.24
C GLN A 250 26.95 -12.77 2.39
N ALA A 251 27.83 -12.75 3.41
CA ALA A 251 27.69 -13.60 4.59
C ALA A 251 26.41 -13.31 5.38
N GLN A 252 26.01 -12.03 5.51
CA GLN A 252 24.76 -11.65 6.16
C GLN A 252 23.54 -12.16 5.38
N LEU A 253 23.54 -12.04 4.05
CA LEU A 253 22.48 -12.55 3.19
C LEU A 253 22.39 -14.08 3.27
N GLU A 254 23.52 -14.78 3.26
CA GLU A 254 23.57 -16.25 3.41
C GLU A 254 23.10 -16.73 4.79
N ALA A 255 23.32 -15.94 5.84
CA ALA A 255 22.80 -16.25 7.16
C ALA A 255 21.25 -16.21 7.21
N LEU A 256 20.62 -15.36 6.38
CA LEU A 256 19.17 -15.24 6.29
C LEU A 256 18.53 -16.22 5.28
N HIS A 257 19.16 -16.42 4.13
CA HIS A 257 18.56 -17.13 2.99
C HIS A 257 19.22 -18.49 2.69
N GLY A 258 20.25 -18.89 3.45
CA GLY A 258 21.05 -20.07 3.15
C GLY A 258 22.13 -19.77 2.11
N HIS A 259 22.75 -20.82 1.56
CA HIS A 259 23.82 -20.69 0.56
C HIS A 259 23.30 -20.04 -0.72
N LEU A 260 23.96 -18.98 -1.16
CA LEU A 260 23.59 -18.15 -2.31
C LEU A 260 24.74 -18.08 -3.33
N PRO A 261 24.46 -17.99 -4.64
CA PRO A 261 25.44 -17.50 -5.60
C PRO A 261 25.90 -16.10 -5.23
N ARG A 262 26.96 -15.59 -5.86
CA ARG A 262 27.39 -14.21 -5.63
C ARG A 262 26.25 -13.24 -5.87
N GLN A 263 25.91 -12.44 -4.89
CA GLN A 263 24.85 -11.46 -4.99
C GLN A 263 25.35 -10.10 -5.52
N GLY A 264 24.48 -9.40 -6.22
CA GLY A 264 24.70 -8.06 -6.76
C GLY A 264 23.70 -7.06 -6.17
N ARG A 265 24.18 -5.85 -5.97
CA ARG A 265 23.37 -4.66 -5.65
C ARG A 265 23.03 -3.94 -6.95
N TYR A 266 21.76 -3.87 -7.25
CA TYR A 266 21.17 -3.18 -8.40
C TYR A 266 20.61 -1.83 -7.95
N VAL A 267 21.11 -0.74 -8.52
CA VAL A 267 20.51 0.60 -8.35
C VAL A 267 19.61 0.86 -9.55
N LEU A 268 18.35 1.05 -9.31
CA LEU A 268 17.30 1.14 -10.34
C LEU A 268 16.58 2.48 -10.27
N ALA A 269 16.36 3.13 -11.41
CA ALA A 269 15.61 4.37 -11.54
C ALA A 269 14.37 4.14 -12.44
N PRO A 270 13.19 3.81 -11.86
CA PRO A 270 11.98 3.64 -12.64
C PRO A 270 11.42 4.98 -13.12
N GLU A 271 11.18 5.11 -14.42
CA GLU A 271 10.54 6.27 -15.05
C GLU A 271 9.01 6.15 -15.05
N THR A 272 8.51 4.95 -14.81
CA THR A 272 7.09 4.61 -14.67
C THR A 272 6.83 3.95 -13.32
N GLY A 273 5.56 3.78 -12.92
CA GLY A 273 5.20 3.28 -11.59
C GLY A 273 4.08 2.23 -11.62
N LYS A 274 4.22 1.19 -12.43
CA LYS A 274 3.25 0.08 -12.44
C LYS A 274 3.46 -0.87 -11.26
N THR A 275 2.40 -1.56 -10.88
CA THR A 275 2.43 -2.55 -9.79
C THR A 275 3.47 -3.63 -10.08
N HIS A 276 4.36 -3.89 -9.13
CA HIS A 276 5.44 -4.88 -9.21
C HIS A 276 6.49 -4.65 -10.32
N GLN A 277 6.56 -3.44 -10.90
CA GLN A 277 7.42 -3.16 -12.06
C GLN A 277 8.86 -3.65 -11.87
N LEU A 278 9.55 -3.20 -10.82
CA LEU A 278 10.96 -3.55 -10.59
C LEU A 278 11.15 -5.06 -10.35
N ARG A 279 10.21 -5.68 -9.68
CA ARG A 279 10.21 -7.12 -9.40
C ARG A 279 10.12 -7.95 -10.68
N ILE A 280 9.26 -7.50 -11.61
CA ILE A 280 9.07 -8.13 -12.92
C ILE A 280 10.30 -7.89 -13.79
N HIS A 281 10.80 -6.66 -13.88
CA HIS A 281 11.98 -6.32 -14.69
C HIS A 281 13.21 -7.11 -14.25
N MET A 282 13.47 -7.23 -12.93
CA MET A 282 14.58 -8.04 -12.43
C MET A 282 14.39 -9.53 -12.70
N ARG A 283 13.16 -10.05 -12.53
CA ARG A 283 12.86 -11.44 -12.91
C ARG A 283 13.15 -11.71 -14.38
N ASP A 284 12.69 -10.82 -15.27
CA ASP A 284 12.83 -11.00 -16.72
C ASP A 284 14.27 -10.83 -17.20
N ALA A 285 15.06 -10.02 -16.46
CA ALA A 285 16.51 -9.95 -16.65
C ALA A 285 17.27 -11.18 -16.09
N GLY A 286 16.59 -12.17 -15.55
CA GLY A 286 17.19 -13.39 -14.99
C GLY A 286 17.85 -13.21 -13.63
N VAL A 287 17.54 -12.12 -12.93
CA VAL A 287 18.07 -11.75 -11.60
C VAL A 287 16.94 -11.39 -10.64
N PRO A 288 16.01 -12.31 -10.33
CA PRO A 288 14.88 -12.02 -9.46
C PRO A 288 15.35 -11.45 -8.13
N ILE A 289 14.54 -10.57 -7.53
CA ILE A 289 14.88 -9.94 -6.26
C ILE A 289 14.95 -11.01 -5.16
N LEU A 290 16.04 -11.04 -4.40
CA LEU A 290 16.25 -11.96 -3.29
C LEU A 290 15.13 -11.80 -2.24
N GLY A 291 14.53 -12.93 -1.84
CA GLY A 291 13.42 -12.94 -0.89
C GLY A 291 12.07 -12.54 -1.47
N ASP A 292 11.92 -12.44 -2.80
CA ASP A 292 10.62 -12.16 -3.41
C ASP A 292 9.72 -13.41 -3.39
N PRO A 293 8.58 -13.40 -2.65
CA PRO A 293 7.70 -14.57 -2.55
C PRO A 293 6.76 -14.71 -3.74
N LEU A 294 6.76 -13.78 -4.69
CA LEU A 294 5.84 -13.79 -5.83
C LEU A 294 6.53 -14.07 -7.16
N TYR A 295 7.84 -13.79 -7.28
CA TYR A 295 8.60 -13.91 -8.52
C TYR A 295 9.98 -14.54 -8.28
N PRO A 296 10.44 -15.49 -9.10
CA PRO A 296 9.76 -16.02 -10.29
C PRO A 296 8.64 -17.02 -9.95
N VAL A 297 8.60 -17.57 -8.74
CA VAL A 297 7.66 -18.59 -8.29
C VAL A 297 6.77 -18.03 -7.19
N LEU A 298 5.47 -18.27 -7.29
CA LEU A 298 4.52 -17.89 -6.25
C LEU A 298 4.64 -18.86 -5.07
N HIS A 299 5.11 -18.35 -3.93
CA HIS A 299 5.08 -19.07 -2.66
C HIS A 299 3.76 -18.83 -1.91
N ALA A 300 3.40 -19.75 -1.02
CA ALA A 300 2.18 -19.61 -0.21
C ALA A 300 2.25 -18.33 0.64
N VAL A 301 1.25 -17.47 0.51
CA VAL A 301 1.24 -16.12 1.11
C VAL A 301 0.63 -16.14 2.53
N ASP A 302 0.07 -17.27 2.95
CA ASP A 302 -0.72 -17.34 4.19
C ASP A 302 0.13 -17.59 5.44
N ASP A 303 1.36 -18.06 5.29
CA ASP A 303 2.31 -18.31 6.39
C ASP A 303 3.60 -17.52 6.16
N GLU A 304 3.50 -16.18 6.24
CA GLU A 304 4.62 -15.29 5.98
C GLU A 304 5.68 -15.38 7.07
N ASP A 305 6.89 -15.72 6.63
CA ASP A 305 8.09 -15.61 7.45
C ASP A 305 8.61 -14.15 7.41
N TYR A 306 8.51 -13.46 8.54
CA TYR A 306 9.03 -12.10 8.66
C TYR A 306 10.55 -12.04 8.83
N THR A 307 11.24 -13.16 8.94
CA THR A 307 12.71 -13.21 9.09
C THR A 307 13.45 -13.08 7.76
N THR A 308 12.79 -13.37 6.63
CA THR A 308 13.40 -13.35 5.29
C THR A 308 12.77 -12.28 4.39
N PRO A 309 13.07 -11.00 4.59
CA PRO A 309 12.45 -9.91 3.83
C PRO A 309 12.87 -9.92 2.35
N MET A 310 11.99 -9.38 1.49
CA MET A 310 12.34 -9.07 0.11
C MET A 310 13.32 -7.87 0.07
N HIS A 311 14.47 -8.07 -0.55
CA HIS A 311 15.54 -7.07 -0.61
C HIS A 311 15.28 -6.02 -1.72
N LEU A 312 14.27 -5.16 -1.50
CA LEU A 312 13.96 -4.00 -2.35
C LEU A 312 13.66 -2.78 -1.49
N ILE A 313 14.49 -1.75 -1.63
CA ILE A 313 14.38 -0.49 -0.90
C ILE A 313 14.13 0.67 -1.86
N ALA A 314 13.10 1.48 -1.64
CA ALA A 314 12.96 2.82 -2.21
C ALA A 314 14.00 3.73 -1.55
N ARG A 315 15.20 3.83 -2.16
CA ARG A 315 16.38 4.42 -1.54
C ARG A 315 16.31 5.93 -1.44
N THR A 316 16.09 6.60 -2.58
CA THR A 316 15.95 8.05 -2.61
C THR A 316 14.68 8.48 -3.32
N LEU A 317 14.17 9.61 -2.86
CA LEU A 317 13.05 10.29 -3.47
C LEU A 317 13.36 11.77 -3.53
N THR A 318 13.40 12.33 -4.76
CA THR A 318 13.65 13.76 -5.00
C THR A 318 12.50 14.37 -5.80
N PHE A 319 12.03 15.53 -5.40
CA PHE A 319 11.00 16.28 -6.12
C PHE A 319 11.12 17.78 -5.82
N ILE A 320 10.58 18.60 -6.71
CA ILE A 320 10.36 20.03 -6.42
C ILE A 320 9.08 20.13 -5.58
N ASP A 321 9.22 20.69 -4.39
CA ASP A 321 8.08 20.87 -3.49
C ASP A 321 7.06 21.81 -4.13
N PRO A 322 5.81 21.36 -4.35
CA PRO A 322 4.82 22.16 -5.09
C PRO A 322 4.34 23.39 -4.33
N GLN A 323 4.64 23.50 -3.03
CA GLN A 323 4.28 24.65 -2.21
C GLN A 323 5.41 25.67 -2.13
N SER A 324 6.65 25.26 -1.86
CA SER A 324 7.79 26.15 -1.70
C SER A 324 8.57 26.39 -2.99
N GLY A 325 8.48 25.46 -3.96
CA GLY A 325 9.31 25.48 -5.17
C GLY A 325 10.75 25.00 -4.94
N GLU A 326 11.11 24.57 -3.74
CA GLU A 326 12.43 24.08 -3.41
C GLU A 326 12.60 22.60 -3.76
N GLU A 327 13.81 22.19 -4.13
CA GLU A 327 14.13 20.78 -4.31
C GLU A 327 14.24 20.09 -2.93
N ARG A 328 13.52 18.99 -2.78
CA ARG A 328 13.56 18.15 -1.57
C ARG A 328 14.02 16.74 -1.91
N THR A 329 15.01 16.27 -1.17
CA THR A 329 15.53 14.90 -1.29
C THR A 329 15.46 14.18 0.04
N PHE A 330 14.90 12.98 0.05
CA PHE A 330 14.80 12.10 1.21
C PHE A 330 15.47 10.77 0.90
N THR A 331 16.21 10.24 1.87
CA THR A 331 16.98 8.99 1.71
C THR A 331 16.64 8.01 2.82
N SER A 332 16.37 6.76 2.45
CA SER A 332 16.17 5.67 3.40
C SER A 332 17.49 5.32 4.10
N THR A 333 17.40 5.10 5.40
CA THR A 333 18.54 4.70 6.24
C THR A 333 18.64 3.17 6.40
N ARG A 334 17.68 2.41 5.83
CA ARG A 334 17.67 0.95 5.94
C ARG A 334 18.83 0.31 5.21
N SER A 335 19.40 -0.71 5.82
CA SER A 335 20.47 -1.53 5.25
C SER A 335 19.88 -2.79 4.59
N MET A 336 20.49 -3.26 3.50
CA MET A 336 20.09 -4.50 2.82
C MET A 336 20.40 -5.77 3.63
N GLY A 337 21.38 -5.71 4.53
CA GLY A 337 21.75 -6.83 5.38
C GLY A 337 20.98 -6.91 6.71
N SER A 338 20.26 -5.85 7.09
CA SER A 338 19.51 -5.73 8.34
C SER A 338 18.20 -4.94 8.12
N LEU A 339 17.32 -5.51 7.30
CA LEU A 339 15.99 -4.94 7.05
C LEU A 339 15.07 -5.13 8.25
#